data_0b4ff52ad570fea483864d02ab787261
#
_entry.id   0b4ff52ad570fea483864d02ab787261
#
_cell.length_a   1.000
_cell.length_b   1.000
_cell.length_c   1.000
_cell.angle_alpha   90.00
_cell.angle_beta   90.00
_cell.angle_gamma   90.00
#
_symmetry.space_group_name_H-M   'P 1'
#
loop_
_entity.id
_entity.type
_entity.pdbx_description
1 polymer ?
#
loop_
_entity_poly.entity_id
_entity_poly.type
_entity_poly.pdbx_seq_one_letter_code
_entity_poly.pdbx_strand_id
1 'polypeptide(L)'
;RDLVRSRGLGDVYKRQALARAEEDKSIDGLLILLNTVGGDVEAGLAIAEMIASMRKPAVSLVLGGGHLIGVPLAVAADYSLIVPSATMVIHPVRTNGMFIGVAQTYRNMEKTQDRITGFVSAHSKITKERLEELMLDTKMLVKDVGTMLDGPQAVEEGLIDEVGGIARALEKLNELMKKAAGTEN
;
A
#
# COMPACT_ATOMS: atom_id res chain seq x y z
N ARG A 1 8.10 -3.49 -26.53
CA ARG A 1 7.89 -2.01 -26.55
C ARG A 1 6.51 -1.63 -26.01
N ASP A 2 5.46 -2.42 -26.25
CA ASP A 2 4.11 -2.13 -25.82
C ASP A 2 3.87 -2.36 -24.31
N LEU A 3 4.62 -3.26 -23.68
CA LEU A 3 4.57 -3.54 -22.24
C LEU A 3 5.00 -2.34 -21.36
N VAL A 4 5.93 -1.53 -21.83
CA VAL A 4 6.37 -0.32 -21.08
C VAL A 4 5.31 0.78 -21.17
N ARG A 5 4.64 0.92 -22.31
CA ARG A 5 3.53 1.87 -22.48
C ARG A 5 2.28 1.45 -21.69
N SER A 6 1.99 0.16 -21.61
CA SER A 6 0.84 -0.33 -20.85
C SER A 6 0.99 -0.12 -19.34
N ARG A 7 2.21 -0.14 -18.79
CA ARG A 7 2.44 0.17 -17.37
C ARG A 7 2.07 1.61 -17.02
N GLY A 8 2.49 2.58 -17.83
CA GLY A 8 2.13 3.98 -17.63
C GLY A 8 0.63 4.26 -17.84
N LEU A 9 0.00 3.61 -18.82
CA LEU A 9 -1.44 3.73 -19.04
C LEU A 9 -2.25 3.10 -17.89
N GLY A 10 -1.82 1.96 -17.34
CA GLY A 10 -2.48 1.32 -16.21
C GLY A 10 -2.54 2.20 -14.97
N ASP A 11 -1.49 2.94 -14.67
CA ASP A 11 -1.44 3.90 -13.59
C ASP A 11 -2.39 5.10 -13.83
N VAL A 12 -2.39 5.67 -15.03
CA VAL A 12 -3.31 6.75 -15.42
C VAL A 12 -4.77 6.31 -15.27
N TYR A 13 -5.12 5.10 -15.73
CA TYR A 13 -6.48 4.57 -15.58
C TYR A 13 -6.90 4.42 -14.13
N LYS A 14 -6.04 3.94 -13.25
CA LYS A 14 -6.34 3.78 -11.82
C LYS A 14 -6.60 5.13 -11.16
N ARG A 15 -5.75 6.12 -11.41
CA ARG A 15 -5.95 7.48 -10.89
C ARG A 15 -7.24 8.11 -11.40
N GLN A 16 -7.56 7.95 -12.68
CA GLN A 16 -8.82 8.42 -13.24
C GLN A 16 -10.03 7.71 -12.65
N ALA A 17 -9.94 6.39 -12.41
CA ALA A 17 -11.02 5.64 -11.78
C ALA A 17 -11.28 6.11 -10.34
N LEU A 18 -10.22 6.37 -9.56
CA LEU A 18 -10.34 6.93 -8.21
C LEU A 18 -10.97 8.33 -8.22
N ALA A 19 -10.54 9.21 -9.13
CA ALA A 19 -11.12 10.54 -9.26
C ALA A 19 -12.60 10.50 -9.62
N ARG A 20 -13.00 9.63 -10.57
CA ARG A 20 -14.42 9.42 -10.91
C ARG A 20 -15.21 8.87 -9.73
N ALA A 21 -14.67 7.88 -9.01
CA ALA A 21 -15.32 7.32 -7.85
C ALA A 21 -15.53 8.36 -6.75
N GLU A 22 -14.60 9.29 -6.56
CA GLU A 22 -14.73 10.38 -5.59
C GLU A 22 -15.87 11.36 -5.95
N GLU A 23 -16.05 11.64 -7.26
CA GLU A 23 -17.08 12.59 -7.73
C GLU A 23 -18.47 11.94 -7.93
N ASP A 24 -18.52 10.65 -8.23
CA ASP A 24 -19.77 9.96 -8.56
C ASP A 24 -20.66 9.79 -7.33
N LYS A 25 -21.78 10.48 -7.29
CA LYS A 25 -22.73 10.46 -6.16
C LYS A 25 -23.42 9.11 -5.95
N SER A 26 -23.34 8.20 -6.91
CA SER A 26 -23.87 6.83 -6.79
C SER A 26 -22.91 5.87 -6.08
N ILE A 27 -21.67 6.28 -5.84
CA ILE A 27 -20.65 5.50 -5.15
C ILE A 27 -20.47 6.04 -3.74
N ASP A 28 -20.74 5.22 -2.73
CA ASP A 28 -20.67 5.59 -1.32
C ASP A 28 -19.35 5.19 -0.64
N GLY A 29 -18.58 4.28 -1.24
CA GLY A 29 -17.31 3.80 -0.71
C GLY A 29 -16.55 2.93 -1.71
N LEU A 30 -15.31 2.57 -1.38
CA LEU A 30 -14.42 1.81 -2.23
C LEU A 30 -13.90 0.55 -1.53
N LEU A 31 -13.93 -0.57 -2.25
CA LEU A 31 -13.19 -1.76 -1.88
C LEU A 31 -12.00 -1.92 -2.82
N ILE A 32 -10.79 -1.85 -2.27
CA ILE A 32 -9.54 -1.90 -3.01
C ILE A 32 -8.94 -3.30 -2.87
N LEU A 33 -8.99 -4.08 -3.95
CA LEU A 33 -8.44 -5.43 -3.99
C LEU A 33 -6.98 -5.38 -4.46
N LEU A 34 -6.08 -5.91 -3.64
CA LEU A 34 -4.64 -5.86 -3.88
C LEU A 34 -4.05 -7.24 -4.12
N ASN A 35 -3.36 -7.36 -5.24
CA ASN A 35 -2.47 -8.46 -5.56
C ASN A 35 -1.34 -7.91 -6.44
N THR A 36 -0.22 -7.56 -5.85
CA THR A 36 0.90 -6.94 -6.56
C THR A 36 2.24 -7.39 -6.01
N VAL A 37 3.19 -7.55 -6.90
CA VAL A 37 4.61 -7.82 -6.57
C VAL A 37 5.44 -6.53 -6.47
N GLY A 38 4.77 -5.37 -6.53
CA GLY A 38 5.42 -4.07 -6.53
C GLY A 38 5.37 -3.38 -7.90
N GLY A 39 6.19 -2.37 -8.08
CA GLY A 39 6.23 -1.60 -9.32
C GLY A 39 6.94 -0.26 -9.15
N ASP A 40 6.53 0.73 -9.95
CA ASP A 40 7.06 2.09 -9.89
C ASP A 40 6.65 2.80 -8.59
N VAL A 41 7.64 3.35 -7.89
CA VAL A 41 7.45 4.00 -6.59
C VAL A 41 6.60 5.26 -6.70
N GLU A 42 6.86 6.11 -7.70
CA GLU A 42 6.12 7.37 -7.86
C GLU A 42 4.65 7.10 -8.23
N ALA A 43 4.41 6.14 -9.12
CA ALA A 43 3.06 5.74 -9.49
C ALA A 43 2.29 5.15 -8.28
N GLY A 44 2.95 4.30 -7.50
CA GLY A 44 2.33 3.68 -6.33
C GLY A 44 2.04 4.67 -5.22
N LEU A 45 2.97 5.57 -4.89
CA LEU A 45 2.73 6.63 -3.91
C LEU A 45 1.63 7.60 -4.36
N ALA A 46 1.59 7.96 -5.65
CA ALA A 46 0.53 8.82 -6.16
C ALA A 46 -0.87 8.19 -5.98
N ILE A 47 -1.00 6.88 -6.22
CA ILE A 47 -2.26 6.15 -6.00
C ILE A 47 -2.57 6.07 -4.50
N ALA A 48 -1.58 5.76 -3.66
CA ALA A 48 -1.76 5.68 -2.21
C ALA A 48 -2.21 7.02 -1.62
N GLU A 49 -1.60 8.12 -2.00
CA GLU A 49 -2.00 9.47 -1.60
C GLU A 49 -3.43 9.82 -2.07
N MET A 50 -3.81 9.42 -3.29
CA MET A 50 -5.18 9.60 -3.74
C MET A 50 -6.16 8.85 -2.85
N ILE A 51 -5.92 7.57 -2.56
CA ILE A 51 -6.78 6.77 -1.68
C ILE A 51 -6.87 7.40 -0.30
N ALA A 52 -5.74 7.74 0.32
CA ALA A 52 -5.69 8.31 1.66
C ALA A 52 -6.37 9.69 1.77
N SER A 53 -6.44 10.45 0.67
CA SER A 53 -7.05 11.78 0.63
C SER A 53 -8.52 11.79 0.18
N MET A 54 -9.10 10.64 -0.16
CA MET A 54 -10.52 10.55 -0.53
C MET A 54 -11.43 10.82 0.67
N ARG A 55 -12.57 11.45 0.41
CA ARG A 55 -13.62 11.66 1.40
C ARG A 55 -14.50 10.44 1.60
N LYS A 56 -14.62 9.62 0.55
CA LYS A 56 -15.40 8.39 0.59
C LYS A 56 -14.65 7.30 1.34
N PRO A 57 -15.33 6.53 2.20
CA PRO A 57 -14.73 5.43 2.91
C PRO A 57 -14.09 4.41 1.97
N ALA A 58 -12.92 3.94 2.33
CA ALA A 58 -12.20 2.93 1.59
C ALA A 58 -11.74 1.78 2.50
N VAL A 59 -11.84 0.57 2.02
CA VAL A 59 -11.27 -0.63 2.65
C VAL A 59 -10.34 -1.30 1.66
N SER A 60 -9.16 -1.68 2.10
CA SER A 60 -8.23 -2.48 1.31
C SER A 60 -8.27 -3.95 1.72
N LEU A 61 -8.07 -4.84 0.76
CA LEU A 61 -7.96 -6.28 0.99
C LEU A 61 -6.78 -6.84 0.18
N VAL A 62 -5.76 -7.31 0.86
CA VAL A 62 -4.61 -7.99 0.26
C VAL A 62 -4.96 -9.46 0.06
N LEU A 63 -5.02 -9.91 -1.20
CA LEU A 63 -5.47 -11.26 -1.61
C LEU A 63 -4.31 -12.22 -1.93
N GLY A 64 -3.19 -11.69 -2.37
CA GLY A 64 -2.00 -12.47 -2.73
C GLY A 64 -0.74 -11.76 -2.28
N GLY A 65 -0.13 -10.96 -3.15
CA GLY A 65 1.02 -10.11 -2.81
C GLY A 65 0.61 -8.68 -2.49
N GLY A 66 1.15 -8.14 -1.40
CA GLY A 66 1.17 -6.71 -1.10
C GLY A 66 2.61 -6.23 -0.98
N HIS A 67 3.43 -6.49 -2.02
CA HIS A 67 4.88 -6.38 -1.93
C HIS A 67 5.36 -4.97 -2.28
N LEU A 68 6.41 -4.51 -1.59
CA LEU A 68 7.15 -3.29 -1.92
C LEU A 68 6.23 -2.07 -1.89
N ILE A 69 6.01 -1.43 -3.05
CA ILE A 69 5.09 -0.29 -3.19
C ILE A 69 3.61 -0.69 -2.99
N GLY A 70 3.31 -1.99 -2.94
CA GLY A 70 2.02 -2.51 -2.51
C GLY A 70 1.72 -2.27 -1.03
N VAL A 71 2.76 -2.10 -0.19
CA VAL A 71 2.60 -1.80 1.24
C VAL A 71 1.91 -0.46 1.47
N PRO A 72 2.40 0.67 0.93
CA PRO A 72 1.66 1.93 1.00
C PRO A 72 0.23 1.86 0.46
N LEU A 73 0.02 1.13 -0.63
CA LEU A 73 -1.33 0.96 -1.20
C LEU A 73 -2.28 0.22 -0.24
N ALA A 74 -1.76 -0.77 0.49
CA ALA A 74 -2.56 -1.53 1.45
C ALA A 74 -2.99 -0.68 2.65
N VAL A 75 -2.11 0.17 3.16
CA VAL A 75 -2.37 1.00 4.35
C VAL A 75 -3.05 2.33 4.05
N ALA A 76 -3.20 2.69 2.78
CA ALA A 76 -3.78 3.97 2.36
C ALA A 76 -5.29 4.08 2.61
N ALA A 77 -6.00 2.96 2.71
CA ALA A 77 -7.43 2.92 2.99
C ALA A 77 -7.73 3.18 4.48
N ASP A 78 -8.97 3.55 4.80
CA ASP A 78 -9.41 3.78 6.19
C ASP A 78 -9.34 2.51 7.06
N TYR A 79 -9.40 1.35 6.42
CA TYR A 79 -9.23 0.05 7.08
C TYR A 79 -8.61 -0.97 6.14
N SER A 80 -7.70 -1.77 6.64
CA SER A 80 -6.94 -2.73 5.85
C SER A 80 -7.13 -4.17 6.33
N LEU A 81 -7.35 -5.07 5.37
CA LEU A 81 -7.43 -6.51 5.62
C LEU A 81 -6.44 -7.28 4.77
N ILE A 82 -6.06 -8.44 5.24
CA ILE A 82 -5.21 -9.39 4.52
C ILE A 82 -5.74 -10.81 4.71
N VAL A 83 -5.79 -11.60 3.64
CA VAL A 83 -6.15 -13.02 3.78
C VAL A 83 -4.97 -13.81 4.39
N PRO A 84 -5.21 -14.93 5.09
CA PRO A 84 -4.16 -15.66 5.82
C PRO A 84 -2.96 -16.08 4.99
N SER A 85 -3.17 -16.45 3.74
CA SER A 85 -2.11 -16.94 2.82
C SER A 85 -1.44 -15.85 2.00
N ALA A 86 -1.91 -14.61 2.07
CA ALA A 86 -1.26 -13.49 1.39
C ALA A 86 0.04 -13.10 2.10
N THR A 87 0.93 -12.47 1.35
CA THR A 87 2.23 -12.06 1.86
C THR A 87 2.50 -10.58 1.59
N MET A 88 3.26 -9.96 2.48
CA MET A 88 3.81 -8.63 2.30
C MET A 88 5.33 -8.70 2.37
N VAL A 89 6.00 -8.11 1.38
CA VAL A 89 7.46 -8.04 1.35
C VAL A 89 7.89 -6.60 1.56
N ILE A 90 8.69 -6.40 2.59
CA ILE A 90 9.22 -5.10 2.99
C ILE A 90 10.73 -5.12 2.76
N HIS A 91 11.22 -4.27 1.89
CA HIS A 91 12.65 -4.12 1.62
C HIS A 91 13.01 -2.68 1.27
N PRO A 92 14.30 -2.28 1.34
CA PRO A 92 14.75 -0.96 0.95
C PRO A 92 14.45 -0.64 -0.51
N VAL A 93 14.35 0.64 -0.82
CA VAL A 93 14.20 1.12 -2.20
C VAL A 93 15.35 0.62 -3.05
N ARG A 94 15.04 0.08 -4.22
CA ARG A 94 16.00 -0.37 -5.21
C ARG A 94 15.89 0.47 -6.46
N THR A 95 17.04 0.71 -7.07
CA THR A 95 17.09 1.40 -8.36
C THR A 95 18.16 0.77 -9.25
N ASN A 96 17.87 0.72 -10.52
CA ASN A 96 18.80 0.26 -11.54
C ASN A 96 19.03 1.38 -12.55
N GLY A 97 20.27 1.62 -12.93
CA GLY A 97 20.59 2.62 -13.94
C GLY A 97 22.01 3.12 -13.88
N MET A 98 22.32 4.08 -14.74
CA MET A 98 23.57 4.83 -14.71
C MET A 98 23.41 6.01 -13.75
N PHE A 99 24.34 6.16 -12.80
CA PHE A 99 24.31 7.21 -11.81
C PHE A 99 25.44 8.20 -12.03
N ILE A 100 25.10 9.48 -12.03
CA ILE A 100 26.05 10.59 -12.06
C ILE A 100 25.99 11.27 -10.67
N GLY A 101 27.10 11.22 -9.93
CA GLY A 101 27.18 11.81 -8.59
C GLY A 101 26.66 10.88 -7.47
N VAL A 102 27.56 10.06 -6.90
CA VAL A 102 27.26 9.05 -5.87
C VAL A 102 26.53 9.62 -4.65
N ALA A 103 27.03 10.74 -4.10
CA ALA A 103 26.45 11.35 -2.92
C ALA A 103 25.03 11.90 -3.16
N GLN A 104 24.74 12.41 -4.35
CA GLN A 104 23.41 12.90 -4.73
C GLN A 104 22.43 11.77 -4.92
N THR A 105 22.86 10.71 -5.58
CA THR A 105 22.04 9.49 -5.78
C THR A 105 21.66 8.87 -4.44
N TYR A 106 22.62 8.72 -3.53
CA TYR A 106 22.36 8.18 -2.19
C TYR A 106 21.29 9.01 -1.45
N ARG A 107 21.47 10.34 -1.39
CA ARG A 107 20.49 11.24 -0.75
C ARG A 107 19.09 11.17 -1.38
N ASN A 108 19.00 11.01 -2.69
CA ASN A 108 17.71 10.87 -3.36
C ASN A 108 17.04 9.55 -3.02
N MET A 109 17.80 8.47 -2.91
CA MET A 109 17.27 7.16 -2.47
C MET A 109 16.80 7.20 -1.01
N GLU A 110 17.57 7.83 -0.12
CA GLU A 110 17.14 8.06 1.27
C GLU A 110 15.81 8.83 1.33
N LYS A 111 15.69 9.95 0.62
CA LYS A 111 14.45 10.73 0.56
C LYS A 111 13.28 9.92 0.04
N THR A 112 13.49 9.09 -0.97
CA THR A 112 12.44 8.22 -1.52
C THR A 112 12.02 7.18 -0.49
N GLN A 113 12.97 6.57 0.21
CA GLN A 113 12.69 5.62 1.28
C GLN A 113 11.95 6.30 2.44
N ASP A 114 12.37 7.48 2.87
CA ASP A 114 11.71 8.26 3.91
C ASP A 114 10.27 8.63 3.57
N ARG A 115 9.97 8.91 2.30
CA ARG A 115 8.60 9.14 1.84
C ARG A 115 7.74 7.90 2.02
N ILE A 116 8.26 6.72 1.67
CA ILE A 116 7.54 5.45 1.81
C ILE A 116 7.34 5.11 3.29
N THR A 117 8.41 5.13 4.09
CA THR A 117 8.33 4.78 5.51
C THR A 117 7.47 5.77 6.30
N GLY A 118 7.57 7.05 5.99
CA GLY A 118 6.74 8.09 6.56
C GLY A 118 5.26 7.91 6.22
N PHE A 119 4.93 7.61 4.97
CA PHE A 119 3.54 7.34 4.56
C PHE A 119 2.98 6.11 5.29
N VAL A 120 3.72 5.00 5.28
CA VAL A 120 3.27 3.75 5.90
C VAL A 120 3.05 3.92 7.41
N SER A 121 4.00 4.53 8.12
CA SER A 121 3.86 4.76 9.57
C SER A 121 2.74 5.74 9.93
N ALA A 122 2.42 6.70 9.05
CA ALA A 122 1.31 7.63 9.26
C ALA A 122 -0.08 6.99 9.05
N HIS A 123 -0.15 5.89 8.28
CA HIS A 123 -1.40 5.23 7.89
C HIS A 123 -1.56 3.80 8.46
N SER A 124 -0.71 3.42 9.42
CA SER A 124 -0.77 2.11 10.08
C SER A 124 -0.34 2.24 11.54
N LYS A 125 -0.31 1.13 12.26
CA LYS A 125 0.11 1.10 13.68
C LYS A 125 1.60 0.80 13.85
N ILE A 126 2.30 0.39 12.77
CA ILE A 126 3.74 0.13 12.81
C ILE A 126 4.51 1.43 12.96
N THR A 127 5.53 1.44 13.83
CA THR A 127 6.41 2.61 13.93
C THR A 127 7.38 2.67 12.76
N LYS A 128 7.87 3.88 12.46
CA LYS A 128 8.87 4.06 11.39
C LYS A 128 10.13 3.25 11.68
N GLU A 129 10.58 3.26 12.92
CA GLU A 129 11.77 2.53 13.38
C GLU A 129 11.60 1.01 13.17
N ARG A 130 10.45 0.45 13.55
CA ARG A 130 10.17 -0.97 13.34
C ARG A 130 10.10 -1.35 11.87
N LEU A 131 9.50 -0.50 11.05
CA LEU A 131 9.44 -0.69 9.60
C LEU A 131 10.84 -0.71 8.98
N GLU A 132 11.71 0.20 9.41
CA GLU A 132 13.11 0.26 8.96
C GLU A 132 13.93 -0.96 9.42
N GLU A 133 13.71 -1.46 10.64
CA GLU A 133 14.29 -2.72 11.09
C GLU A 133 13.90 -3.90 10.21
N LEU A 134 12.61 -4.03 9.87
CA LEU A 134 12.12 -5.07 8.97
C LEU A 134 12.69 -4.94 7.55
N MET A 135 12.89 -3.71 7.08
CA MET A 135 13.52 -3.44 5.78
C MET A 135 14.98 -3.91 5.71
N LEU A 136 15.70 -3.82 6.81
CA LEU A 136 17.14 -4.11 6.89
C LEU A 136 17.44 -5.52 7.40
N ASP A 137 16.43 -6.34 7.72
CA ASP A 137 16.63 -7.69 8.20
C ASP A 137 17.27 -8.57 7.11
N THR A 138 18.33 -9.30 7.51
CA THR A 138 19.09 -10.19 6.61
C THR A 138 18.84 -11.67 6.88
N LYS A 139 17.96 -12.01 7.85
CA LYS A 139 17.78 -13.40 8.31
C LYS A 139 16.90 -14.24 7.39
N MET A 140 15.92 -13.64 6.74
CA MET A 140 14.86 -14.36 6.02
C MET A 140 15.11 -14.49 4.51
N LEU A 141 15.79 -13.56 3.91
CA LEU A 141 16.03 -13.53 2.46
C LEU A 141 17.48 -13.94 2.16
N VAL A 142 17.67 -15.18 1.75
CA VAL A 142 19.00 -15.78 1.49
C VAL A 142 19.85 -15.04 0.44
N LYS A 143 19.24 -14.15 -0.36
CA LYS A 143 19.93 -13.39 -1.43
C LYS A 143 19.66 -11.89 -1.38
N ASP A 144 18.98 -11.39 -0.32
CA ASP A 144 18.53 -10.00 -0.28
C ASP A 144 18.28 -9.51 1.14
N VAL A 145 18.10 -8.20 1.26
CA VAL A 145 17.76 -7.52 2.53
C VAL A 145 16.25 -7.27 2.55
N GLY A 146 15.60 -7.56 3.66
CA GLY A 146 14.18 -7.32 3.87
C GLY A 146 13.46 -8.48 4.55
N THR A 147 12.18 -8.29 4.79
CA THR A 147 11.31 -9.24 5.50
C THR A 147 10.09 -9.60 4.67
N MET A 148 9.72 -10.87 4.67
CA MET A 148 8.43 -11.35 4.17
C MET A 148 7.53 -11.66 5.37
N LEU A 149 6.37 -11.05 5.42
CA LEU A 149 5.33 -11.28 6.41
C LEU A 149 4.15 -12.00 5.75
N ASP A 150 3.62 -13.01 6.41
CA ASP A 150 2.29 -13.57 6.09
C ASP A 150 1.16 -12.71 6.68
N GLY A 151 -0.09 -13.08 6.44
CA GLY A 151 -1.24 -12.32 6.91
C GLY A 151 -1.25 -12.06 8.42
N PRO A 152 -1.16 -13.10 9.26
CA PRO A 152 -1.07 -12.93 10.71
C PRO A 152 0.10 -12.07 11.17
N GLN A 153 1.28 -12.27 10.62
CA GLN A 153 2.48 -11.49 10.94
C GLN A 153 2.33 -10.00 10.57
N ALA A 154 1.69 -9.70 9.42
CA ALA A 154 1.44 -8.33 9.01
C ALA A 154 0.50 -7.58 9.98
N VAL A 155 -0.45 -8.30 10.60
CA VAL A 155 -1.33 -7.74 11.64
C VAL A 155 -0.58 -7.61 12.97
N GLU A 156 0.21 -8.59 13.37
CA GLU A 156 1.02 -8.55 14.60
C GLU A 156 2.00 -7.39 14.61
N GLU A 157 2.65 -7.11 13.48
CA GLU A 157 3.54 -5.96 13.31
C GLU A 157 2.80 -4.60 13.24
N GLY A 158 1.48 -4.61 13.22
CA GLY A 158 0.67 -3.39 13.14
C GLY A 158 0.64 -2.75 11.75
N LEU A 159 1.04 -3.50 10.72
CA LEU A 159 1.03 -3.02 9.33
C LEU A 159 -0.37 -3.07 8.73
N ILE A 160 -1.12 -4.14 8.99
CA ILE A 160 -2.50 -4.34 8.54
C ILE A 160 -3.42 -4.44 9.76
N ASP A 161 -4.68 -4.01 9.64
CA ASP A 161 -5.61 -3.96 10.76
C ASP A 161 -6.16 -5.32 11.15
N GLU A 162 -6.50 -6.18 10.17
CA GLU A 162 -7.21 -7.43 10.44
C GLU A 162 -6.89 -8.52 9.41
N VAL A 163 -6.82 -9.77 9.88
CA VAL A 163 -6.81 -10.94 8.99
C VAL A 163 -8.26 -11.27 8.65
N GLY A 164 -8.62 -11.21 7.37
CA GLY A 164 -9.98 -11.46 6.92
C GLY A 164 -10.09 -11.55 5.40
N GLY A 165 -11.23 -12.08 4.94
CA GLY A 165 -11.53 -12.23 3.52
C GLY A 165 -12.55 -11.22 3.02
N ILE A 166 -13.08 -11.47 1.81
CA ILE A 166 -13.97 -10.55 1.09
C ILE A 166 -15.27 -10.24 1.87
N ALA A 167 -15.87 -11.20 2.55
CA ALA A 167 -17.10 -10.96 3.31
C ALA A 167 -16.84 -9.96 4.45
N ARG A 168 -15.76 -10.15 5.20
CA ARG A 168 -15.38 -9.25 6.29
C ARG A 168 -14.99 -7.85 5.78
N ALA A 169 -14.32 -7.77 4.64
CA ALA A 169 -13.98 -6.49 4.03
C ALA A 169 -15.23 -5.70 3.60
N LEU A 170 -16.24 -6.37 3.04
CA LEU A 170 -17.52 -5.76 2.68
C LEU A 170 -18.32 -5.33 3.90
N GLU A 171 -18.36 -6.14 4.97
CA GLU A 171 -18.97 -5.74 6.25
C GLU A 171 -18.33 -4.45 6.77
N LYS A 172 -17.01 -4.42 6.82
CA LYS A 172 -16.28 -3.25 7.31
C LYS A 172 -16.54 -2.02 6.45
N LEU A 173 -16.55 -2.15 5.13
CA LEU A 173 -16.88 -1.05 4.23
C LEU A 173 -18.31 -0.52 4.50
N ASN A 174 -19.27 -1.42 4.66
CA ASN A 174 -20.64 -1.03 5.00
C ASN A 174 -20.74 -0.29 6.34
N GLU A 175 -20.01 -0.74 7.37
CA GLU A 175 -19.91 -0.04 8.66
C GLU A 175 -19.40 1.41 8.46
N LEU A 176 -18.30 1.57 7.71
CA LEU A 176 -17.70 2.88 7.46
C LEU A 176 -18.62 3.80 6.64
N MET A 177 -19.31 3.26 5.63
CA MET A 177 -20.26 4.03 4.82
C MET A 177 -21.45 4.50 5.67
N LYS A 178 -21.99 3.67 6.55
CA LYS A 178 -23.08 4.05 7.48
C LYS A 178 -22.62 5.16 8.41
N LYS A 179 -21.43 5.05 8.97
CA LYS A 179 -20.85 6.08 9.85
C LYS A 179 -20.65 7.40 9.11
N ALA A 180 -20.11 7.37 7.88
CA ALA A 180 -19.92 8.56 7.06
C ALA A 180 -21.24 9.25 6.68
N ALA A 181 -22.33 8.49 6.49
CA ALA A 181 -23.66 9.02 6.22
C ALA A 181 -24.37 9.59 7.44
N GLY A 182 -23.75 9.54 8.66
CA GLY A 182 -24.37 10.01 9.91
C GLY A 182 -25.52 9.15 10.41
N THR A 183 -25.59 7.88 9.99
CA THR A 183 -26.66 6.94 10.33
C THR A 183 -26.36 6.10 11.58
N GLU A 184 -25.25 6.35 12.26
CA GLU A 184 -24.97 5.80 13.58
C GLU A 184 -25.36 6.79 14.68
N ASN A 185 -26.42 6.48 15.40
CA ASN A 185 -26.78 7.07 16.71
C ASN A 185 -25.98 6.39 17.81
#